data_7bad2c8734bbc9326b2e7034bd709635
#
_entry.id   7bad2c8734bbc9326b2e7034bd709635
#
_cell.length_a   1.000
_cell.length_b   1.000
_cell.length_c   1.000
_cell.angle_alpha   90.00
_cell.angle_beta   90.00
_cell.angle_gamma   90.00
#
_symmetry.space_group_name_H-M   'P 1'
#
loop_
_entity.id
_entity.type
_entity.pdbx_description
1 polymer ?
#
loop_
_entity_poly.entity_id
_entity_poly.type
_entity_poly.pdbx_seq_one_letter_code
_entity_poly.pdbx_strand_id
1 'polypeptide(L)'
;HVLVNNAGYALPNAFHKNSMEDEEKCLRILGISVIALTKKYINDMIANDGGKIMIVSSVAAFAPASSLQSLYGPVKTFMNRFSESLGYYNKYGITSTAVCPGYTVTNFHTASGVQKEMDSVPSFLKKSAKRIAQEGVDAMLKGKKVSVPTKTWKIIVFLLKVIPQSVFSLISGLLAPGRYDEV
;
A
#
# COMPACT_ATOMS: atom_id res chain seq x y z
N HIS A 1 -10.46 -19.42 7.10
CA HIS A 1 -9.65 -18.49 7.90
C HIS A 1 -9.34 -17.21 7.13
N VAL A 2 -9.25 -16.05 7.82
CA VAL A 2 -8.94 -14.76 7.21
C VAL A 2 -7.87 -14.05 8.02
N LEU A 3 -6.81 -13.58 7.37
CA LEU A 3 -5.76 -12.72 7.93
C LEU A 3 -5.78 -11.38 7.21
N VAL A 4 -5.94 -10.28 7.96
CA VAL A 4 -5.88 -8.92 7.42
C VAL A 4 -4.69 -8.17 8.01
N ASN A 5 -3.68 -7.94 7.20
CA ASN A 5 -2.51 -7.14 7.54
C ASN A 5 -2.78 -5.68 7.12
N ASN A 6 -3.28 -4.87 8.05
CA ASN A 6 -3.72 -3.50 7.80
C ASN A 6 -2.85 -2.45 8.49
N ALA A 7 -2.21 -2.77 9.62
CA ALA A 7 -1.45 -1.79 10.40
C ALA A 7 -0.37 -1.10 9.56
N GLY A 8 -0.22 0.20 9.74
CA GLY A 8 0.80 0.96 9.03
C GLY A 8 0.71 2.46 9.25
N TYR A 9 1.81 3.12 9.03
CA TYR A 9 1.98 4.58 9.00
C TYR A 9 3.14 4.91 8.07
N ALA A 10 3.40 6.20 7.83
CA ALA A 10 4.55 6.66 7.08
C ALA A 10 5.30 7.74 7.87
N LEU A 11 6.59 7.90 7.59
CA LEU A 11 7.39 8.96 8.18
C LEU A 11 7.22 10.25 7.36
N PRO A 12 7.06 11.42 8.00
CA PRO A 12 6.71 12.65 7.27
C PRO A 12 7.88 13.30 6.54
N ASN A 13 9.11 13.05 7.00
CA ASN A 13 10.29 13.81 6.57
C ASN A 13 11.03 13.13 5.40
N ALA A 14 11.96 13.88 4.81
CA ALA A 14 12.99 13.35 3.92
C ALA A 14 13.93 12.39 4.70
N PHE A 15 14.49 11.41 4.00
CA PHE A 15 15.26 10.32 4.61
C PHE A 15 16.36 10.77 5.57
N HIS A 16 17.14 11.77 5.20
CA HIS A 16 18.26 12.29 6.03
C HIS A 16 17.82 12.99 7.33
N LYS A 17 16.52 13.29 7.47
CA LYS A 17 15.95 13.96 8.67
C LYS A 17 15.30 12.99 9.65
N ASN A 18 15.13 11.73 9.26
CA ASN A 18 14.60 10.69 10.14
C ASN A 18 15.76 10.00 10.87
N SER A 19 15.51 9.53 12.09
CA SER A 19 16.46 8.65 12.76
C SER A 19 16.41 7.24 12.16
N MET A 20 17.51 6.48 12.27
CA MET A 20 17.54 5.09 11.84
C MET A 20 16.54 4.25 12.64
N GLU A 21 16.32 4.59 13.92
CA GLU A 21 15.34 3.93 14.79
C GLU A 21 13.91 4.08 14.24
N ASP A 22 13.54 5.28 13.77
CA ASP A 22 12.22 5.51 13.17
C ASP A 22 12.04 4.74 11.86
N GLU A 23 13.07 4.71 11.01
CA GLU A 23 13.05 3.95 9.76
C GLU A 23 12.92 2.44 10.04
N GLU A 24 13.68 1.89 10.99
CA GLU A 24 13.54 0.49 11.41
C GLU A 24 12.15 0.19 11.96
N LYS A 25 11.62 1.03 12.82
CA LYS A 25 10.27 0.88 13.38
C LYS A 25 9.21 0.87 12.29
N CYS A 26 9.34 1.77 11.33
CA CYS A 26 8.46 1.83 10.16
C CYS A 26 8.53 0.52 9.34
N LEU A 27 9.73 0.05 9.03
CA LEU A 27 9.95 -1.22 8.33
C LEU A 27 9.42 -2.42 9.11
N ARG A 28 9.61 -2.46 10.43
CA ARG A 28 9.07 -3.52 11.29
C ARG A 28 7.54 -3.58 11.21
N ILE A 29 6.86 -2.44 11.23
CA ILE A 29 5.39 -2.39 11.15
C ILE A 29 4.90 -2.68 9.73
N LEU A 30 5.47 -2.05 8.71
CA LEU A 30 4.98 -2.17 7.33
C LEU A 30 5.37 -3.50 6.66
N GLY A 31 6.49 -4.10 7.05
CA GLY A 31 7.08 -5.26 6.41
C GLY A 31 7.18 -6.48 7.32
N ILE A 32 8.01 -6.41 8.36
CA ILE A 32 8.34 -7.58 9.19
C ILE A 32 7.11 -8.14 9.90
N SER A 33 6.22 -7.28 10.44
CA SER A 33 5.00 -7.75 11.11
C SER A 33 4.07 -8.51 10.16
N VAL A 34 3.98 -8.05 8.91
CA VAL A 34 3.17 -8.71 7.86
C VAL A 34 3.73 -10.11 7.56
N ILE A 35 5.06 -10.23 7.43
CA ILE A 35 5.73 -11.52 7.21
C ILE A 35 5.52 -12.42 8.43
N ALA A 36 5.75 -11.91 9.65
CA ALA A 36 5.65 -12.68 10.89
C ALA A 36 4.24 -13.23 11.12
N LEU A 37 3.21 -12.39 10.96
CA LEU A 37 1.82 -12.81 11.09
C LEU A 37 1.42 -13.82 10.01
N THR A 38 1.82 -13.58 8.76
CA THR A 38 1.58 -14.52 7.68
C THR A 38 2.26 -15.86 7.97
N LYS A 39 3.53 -15.85 8.39
CA LYS A 39 4.27 -17.06 8.74
C LYS A 39 3.62 -17.82 9.89
N LYS A 40 3.10 -17.10 10.89
CA LYS A 40 2.42 -17.70 12.04
C LYS A 40 1.16 -18.47 11.64
N TYR A 41 0.35 -17.93 10.73
CA TYR A 41 -0.98 -18.48 10.44
C TYR A 41 -1.06 -19.33 9.16
N ILE A 42 -0.05 -19.28 8.27
CA ILE A 42 -0.14 -19.96 6.98
C ILE A 42 -0.23 -21.50 7.11
N ASN A 43 0.46 -22.08 8.11
CA ASN A 43 0.40 -23.53 8.35
C ASN A 43 -0.99 -23.97 8.84
N ASP A 44 -1.63 -23.16 9.67
CA ASP A 44 -3.01 -23.43 10.12
C ASP A 44 -3.99 -23.32 8.95
N MET A 45 -3.76 -22.38 8.02
CA MET A 45 -4.57 -22.28 6.80
C MET A 45 -4.39 -23.52 5.91
N ILE A 46 -3.15 -24.02 5.76
CA ILE A 46 -2.88 -25.25 4.99
C ILE A 46 -3.58 -26.44 5.63
N ALA A 47 -3.48 -26.61 6.95
CA ALA A 47 -4.09 -27.72 7.69
C ALA A 47 -5.62 -27.70 7.69
N ASN A 48 -6.23 -26.54 7.42
CA ASN A 48 -7.68 -26.35 7.38
C ASN A 48 -8.20 -26.09 5.95
N ASP A 49 -7.53 -26.63 4.94
CA ASP A 49 -7.93 -26.60 3.53
C ASP A 49 -8.20 -25.20 2.96
N GLY A 50 -7.52 -24.21 3.49
CA GLY A 50 -7.52 -22.89 2.88
C GLY A 50 -7.61 -21.69 3.81
N GLY A 51 -7.48 -20.52 3.18
CA GLY A 51 -7.53 -19.23 3.87
C GLY A 51 -7.44 -18.06 2.92
N LYS A 52 -7.76 -16.89 3.44
CA LYS A 52 -7.68 -15.63 2.69
C LYS A 52 -6.76 -14.67 3.42
N ILE A 53 -5.77 -14.16 2.70
CA ILE A 53 -4.82 -13.17 3.22
C ILE A 53 -5.09 -11.85 2.50
N MET A 54 -5.25 -10.78 3.24
CA MET A 54 -5.30 -9.42 2.72
C MET A 54 -4.12 -8.63 3.27
N ILE A 55 -3.36 -8.01 2.38
CA ILE A 55 -2.27 -7.09 2.74
C ILE A 55 -2.67 -5.70 2.24
N VAL A 56 -2.84 -4.77 3.18
CA VAL A 56 -3.14 -3.38 2.82
C VAL A 56 -1.84 -2.68 2.41
N SER A 57 -1.68 -2.59 1.11
CA SER A 57 -0.58 -1.90 0.45
C SER A 57 -0.92 -0.43 0.19
N SER A 58 -0.58 0.10 -0.98
CA SER A 58 -0.88 1.48 -1.40
C SER A 58 -0.72 1.61 -2.91
N VAL A 59 -1.33 2.63 -3.52
CA VAL A 59 -0.99 3.06 -4.89
C VAL A 59 0.45 3.57 -4.99
N ALA A 60 1.08 3.96 -3.87
CA ALA A 60 2.51 4.29 -3.79
C ALA A 60 3.41 3.14 -4.25
N ALA A 61 2.93 1.88 -4.21
CA ALA A 61 3.63 0.73 -4.76
C ALA A 61 3.80 0.76 -6.29
N PHE A 62 3.10 1.64 -6.98
CA PHE A 62 3.16 1.80 -8.44
C PHE A 62 3.73 3.17 -8.84
N ALA A 63 3.84 4.09 -7.89
CA ALA A 63 4.39 5.42 -8.12
C ALA A 63 5.92 5.38 -8.21
N PRO A 64 6.54 6.33 -8.91
CA PRO A 64 7.98 6.54 -8.84
C PRO A 64 8.47 6.81 -7.42
N ALA A 65 9.78 6.68 -7.22
CA ALA A 65 10.42 7.03 -5.95
C ALA A 65 10.13 8.50 -5.58
N SER A 66 9.99 8.75 -4.28
CA SER A 66 9.64 10.06 -3.73
C SER A 66 10.74 10.53 -2.79
N SER A 67 11.03 11.83 -2.76
CA SER A 67 11.98 12.44 -1.82
C SER A 67 11.47 12.41 -0.38
N LEU A 68 10.16 12.51 -0.19
CA LEU A 68 9.51 12.32 1.10
C LEU A 68 9.01 10.88 1.25
N GLN A 69 9.03 10.38 2.48
CA GLN A 69 8.57 9.01 2.76
C GLN A 69 9.34 7.95 1.94
N SER A 70 10.64 8.10 1.87
CA SER A 70 11.51 7.38 0.92
C SER A 70 11.38 5.85 0.96
N LEU A 71 11.13 5.25 2.13
CA LEU A 71 10.94 3.80 2.27
C LEU A 71 9.48 3.34 2.12
N TYR A 72 8.51 4.24 2.18
CA TYR A 72 7.10 3.86 2.12
C TYR A 72 6.72 3.19 0.80
N GLY A 73 7.00 3.84 -0.33
CA GLY A 73 6.77 3.28 -1.67
C GLY A 73 7.48 1.94 -1.88
N PRO A 74 8.81 1.87 -1.65
CA PRO A 74 9.56 0.62 -1.74
C PRO A 74 9.00 -0.53 -0.91
N VAL A 75 8.64 -0.28 0.36
CA VAL A 75 8.05 -1.32 1.21
C VAL A 75 6.67 -1.75 0.70
N LYS A 76 5.84 -0.83 0.22
CA LYS A 76 4.54 -1.18 -0.35
C LYS A 76 4.69 -1.97 -1.65
N THR A 77 5.72 -1.71 -2.46
CA THR A 77 6.08 -2.53 -3.63
C THR A 77 6.51 -3.94 -3.21
N PHE A 78 7.36 -4.05 -2.18
CA PHE A 78 7.74 -5.33 -1.60
C PHE A 78 6.51 -6.11 -1.11
N MET A 79 5.56 -5.46 -0.42
CA MET A 79 4.33 -6.10 0.04
C MET A 79 3.45 -6.61 -1.10
N ASN A 80 3.36 -5.88 -2.22
CA ASN A 80 2.65 -6.36 -3.40
C ASN A 80 3.28 -7.65 -3.93
N ARG A 81 4.60 -7.68 -4.09
CA ARG A 81 5.33 -8.87 -4.58
C ARG A 81 5.24 -10.02 -3.60
N PHE A 82 5.33 -9.75 -2.30
CA PHE A 82 5.13 -10.78 -1.28
C PHE A 82 3.71 -11.38 -1.35
N SER A 83 2.67 -10.55 -1.48
CA SER A 83 1.31 -11.02 -1.66
C SER A 83 1.14 -11.86 -2.93
N GLU A 84 1.76 -11.47 -4.04
CA GLU A 84 1.74 -12.23 -5.29
C GLU A 84 2.41 -13.61 -5.12
N SER A 85 3.53 -13.67 -4.38
CA SER A 85 4.22 -14.93 -4.06
C SER A 85 3.37 -15.88 -3.22
N LEU A 86 2.59 -15.34 -2.29
CA LEU A 86 1.63 -16.14 -1.52
C LEU A 86 0.51 -16.74 -2.39
N GLY A 87 0.27 -16.20 -3.58
CA GLY A 87 -0.67 -16.76 -4.55
C GLY A 87 -0.30 -18.15 -5.05
N TYR A 88 0.98 -18.58 -4.92
CA TYR A 88 1.39 -19.95 -5.23
C TYR A 88 0.88 -21.00 -4.22
N TYR A 89 0.38 -20.56 -3.06
CA TYR A 89 -0.28 -21.42 -2.08
C TYR A 89 -1.74 -21.74 -2.43
N ASN A 90 -2.22 -21.29 -3.60
CA ASN A 90 -3.59 -21.59 -4.07
C ASN A 90 -3.88 -23.09 -4.17
N LYS A 91 -2.87 -23.94 -4.39
CA LYS A 91 -3.00 -25.39 -4.34
C LYS A 91 -3.47 -25.94 -2.98
N TYR A 92 -3.32 -25.15 -1.91
CA TYR A 92 -3.81 -25.43 -0.56
C TYR A 92 -5.08 -24.63 -0.23
N GLY A 93 -5.79 -24.09 -1.22
CA GLY A 93 -6.97 -23.26 -1.01
C GLY A 93 -6.69 -21.86 -0.45
N ILE A 94 -5.42 -21.42 -0.40
CA ILE A 94 -5.03 -20.10 0.14
C ILE A 94 -4.97 -19.08 -0.99
N THR A 95 -5.63 -17.93 -0.79
CA THR A 95 -5.52 -16.78 -1.69
C THR A 95 -4.95 -15.58 -0.95
N SER A 96 -4.15 -14.77 -1.64
CA SER A 96 -3.61 -13.52 -1.11
C SER A 96 -3.95 -12.35 -2.01
N THR A 97 -4.40 -11.26 -1.41
CA THR A 97 -4.82 -10.03 -2.10
C THR A 97 -4.07 -8.84 -1.55
N ALA A 98 -3.24 -8.19 -2.40
CA ALA A 98 -2.72 -6.87 -2.12
C ALA A 98 -3.79 -5.82 -2.44
N VAL A 99 -4.31 -5.14 -1.44
CA VAL A 99 -5.23 -4.00 -1.62
C VAL A 99 -4.40 -2.74 -1.63
N CYS A 100 -4.51 -1.96 -2.72
CA CYS A 100 -3.69 -0.78 -2.97
C CYS A 100 -4.56 0.49 -2.99
N PRO A 101 -4.93 1.04 -1.82
CA PRO A 101 -5.69 2.28 -1.74
C PRO A 101 -4.91 3.47 -2.28
N GLY A 102 -5.64 4.44 -2.82
CA GLY A 102 -5.16 5.81 -2.95
C GLY A 102 -5.47 6.63 -1.70
N TYR A 103 -5.58 7.95 -1.85
CA TYR A 103 -5.91 8.84 -0.73
C TYR A 103 -7.23 8.45 -0.09
N THR A 104 -7.16 8.05 1.18
CA THR A 104 -8.29 7.56 1.96
C THR A 104 -8.46 8.42 3.20
N VAL A 105 -9.66 8.93 3.41
CA VAL A 105 -9.96 9.76 4.60
C VAL A 105 -9.99 8.87 5.84
N THR A 106 -8.92 8.92 6.62
CA THR A 106 -8.69 8.16 7.87
C THR A 106 -7.72 8.93 8.76
N ASN A 107 -7.47 8.43 9.95
CA ASN A 107 -6.45 8.96 10.85
C ASN A 107 -5.00 8.64 10.40
N PHE A 108 -4.80 7.92 9.29
CA PHE A 108 -3.47 7.56 8.79
C PHE A 108 -2.60 8.80 8.57
N HIS A 109 -3.12 9.84 7.91
CA HIS A 109 -2.36 11.04 7.57
C HIS A 109 -1.99 11.85 8.81
N THR A 110 -2.90 11.93 9.78
CA THR A 110 -2.61 12.55 11.09
C THR A 110 -1.56 11.76 11.86
N ALA A 111 -1.68 10.44 11.93
CA ALA A 111 -0.72 9.57 12.61
C ALA A 111 0.66 9.56 11.92
N SER A 112 0.71 9.83 10.62
CA SER A 112 1.95 9.93 9.82
C SER A 112 2.52 11.35 9.77
N GLY A 113 1.89 12.35 10.41
CA GLY A 113 2.36 13.74 10.41
C GLY A 113 2.19 14.49 9.07
N VAL A 114 1.40 13.94 8.13
CA VAL A 114 1.21 14.49 6.77
C VAL A 114 -0.23 14.94 6.50
N GLN A 115 -0.90 15.45 7.52
CA GLN A 115 -2.30 15.87 7.38
C GLN A 115 -2.46 17.09 6.47
N LYS A 116 -1.51 18.04 6.49
CA LYS A 116 -1.55 19.24 5.63
C LYS A 116 -1.48 18.87 4.15
N GLU A 117 -0.61 17.92 3.81
CA GLU A 117 -0.48 17.38 2.45
C GLU A 117 -1.76 16.69 2.03
N MET A 118 -2.39 15.92 2.93
CA MET A 118 -3.69 15.32 2.68
C MET A 118 -4.78 16.37 2.43
N ASP A 119 -4.76 17.47 3.17
CA ASP A 119 -5.78 18.52 3.04
C ASP A 119 -5.68 19.20 1.66
N SER A 120 -4.47 19.35 1.11
CA SER A 120 -4.22 19.95 -0.21
C SER A 120 -4.62 19.03 -1.38
N VAL A 121 -4.78 17.73 -1.16
CA VAL A 121 -5.18 16.79 -2.22
C VAL A 121 -6.58 17.11 -2.75
N PRO A 122 -6.79 17.15 -4.07
CA PRO A 122 -8.11 17.36 -4.66
C PRO A 122 -9.16 16.35 -4.16
N SER A 123 -10.37 16.81 -3.89
CA SER A 123 -11.44 15.99 -3.30
C SER A 123 -11.82 14.77 -4.13
N PHE A 124 -11.73 14.86 -5.47
CA PHE A 124 -12.05 13.73 -6.35
C PHE A 124 -11.09 12.54 -6.21
N LEU A 125 -9.88 12.78 -5.70
CA LEU A 125 -8.89 11.74 -5.38
C LEU A 125 -9.11 11.12 -4.00
N LYS A 126 -9.78 11.81 -3.09
CA LYS A 126 -10.07 11.35 -1.73
C LYS A 126 -11.26 10.41 -1.72
N LYS A 127 -11.17 9.32 -0.99
CA LYS A 127 -12.26 8.33 -0.86
C LYS A 127 -12.49 7.97 0.61
N SER A 128 -13.73 7.61 0.95
CA SER A 128 -14.05 7.19 2.32
C SER A 128 -13.44 5.83 2.65
N ALA A 129 -13.01 5.66 3.90
CA ALA A 129 -12.49 4.40 4.42
C ALA A 129 -13.47 3.23 4.21
N LYS A 130 -14.76 3.45 4.45
CA LYS A 130 -15.82 2.45 4.26
C LYS A 130 -15.83 1.90 2.84
N ARG A 131 -15.78 2.78 1.82
CA ARG A 131 -15.78 2.36 0.41
C ARG A 131 -14.52 1.57 0.07
N ILE A 132 -13.35 2.04 0.49
CA ILE A 132 -12.07 1.37 0.24
C ILE A 132 -12.05 -0.02 0.90
N ALA A 133 -12.50 -0.12 2.16
CA ALA A 133 -12.57 -1.38 2.88
C ALA A 133 -13.53 -2.37 2.18
N GLN A 134 -14.72 -1.92 1.77
CA GLN A 134 -15.68 -2.78 1.09
C GLN A 134 -15.11 -3.33 -0.23
N GLU A 135 -14.57 -2.45 -1.10
CA GLU A 135 -13.98 -2.89 -2.38
C GLU A 135 -12.76 -3.80 -2.15
N GLY A 136 -11.99 -3.58 -1.07
CA GLY A 136 -10.85 -4.43 -0.68
C GLY A 136 -11.29 -5.83 -0.23
N VAL A 137 -12.28 -5.88 0.65
CA VAL A 137 -12.85 -7.16 1.14
C VAL A 137 -13.49 -7.94 -0.01
N ASP A 138 -14.28 -7.27 -0.86
CA ASP A 138 -14.88 -7.92 -2.04
C ASP A 138 -13.83 -8.51 -2.98
N ALA A 139 -12.69 -7.81 -3.14
CA ALA A 139 -11.58 -8.30 -3.94
C ALA A 139 -10.90 -9.51 -3.31
N MET A 140 -10.67 -9.49 -1.98
CA MET A 140 -10.12 -10.61 -1.21
C MET A 140 -11.03 -11.84 -1.31
N LEU A 141 -12.34 -11.66 -1.10
CA LEU A 141 -13.31 -12.74 -1.18
C LEU A 141 -13.34 -13.41 -2.56
N LYS A 142 -13.11 -12.63 -3.63
CA LYS A 142 -12.99 -13.09 -5.02
C LYS A 142 -11.59 -13.64 -5.37
N GLY A 143 -10.66 -13.69 -4.44
CA GLY A 143 -9.29 -14.20 -4.67
C GLY A 143 -8.47 -13.36 -5.66
N LYS A 144 -8.74 -12.06 -5.81
CA LYS A 144 -7.95 -11.18 -6.69
C LYS A 144 -6.55 -10.99 -6.13
N LYS A 145 -5.51 -11.17 -6.96
CA LYS A 145 -4.11 -10.99 -6.54
C LYS A 145 -3.79 -9.56 -6.12
N VAL A 146 -4.25 -8.58 -6.91
CA VAL A 146 -4.08 -7.14 -6.64
C VAL A 146 -5.41 -6.43 -6.85
N SER A 147 -5.76 -5.55 -5.93
CA SER A 147 -6.93 -4.70 -6.02
C SER A 147 -6.56 -3.23 -5.81
N VAL A 148 -6.85 -2.41 -6.80
CA VAL A 148 -6.81 -0.95 -6.67
C VAL A 148 -8.26 -0.49 -6.52
N PRO A 149 -8.71 -0.10 -5.31
CA PRO A 149 -10.07 0.36 -5.12
C PRO A 149 -10.36 1.63 -5.92
N THR A 150 -11.60 1.75 -6.38
CA THR A 150 -12.18 2.85 -7.16
C THR A 150 -11.69 2.99 -8.61
N LYS A 151 -12.60 3.43 -9.49
CA LYS A 151 -12.29 3.61 -10.92
C LYS A 151 -11.21 4.67 -11.15
N THR A 152 -11.26 5.77 -10.40
CA THR A 152 -10.28 6.87 -10.49
C THR A 152 -8.86 6.34 -10.28
N TRP A 153 -8.63 5.62 -9.19
CA TRP A 153 -7.29 5.11 -8.87
C TRP A 153 -6.85 3.97 -9.80
N LYS A 154 -7.77 3.17 -10.34
CA LYS A 154 -7.44 2.17 -11.38
C LYS A 154 -6.88 2.82 -12.63
N ILE A 155 -7.49 3.93 -13.08
CA ILE A 155 -7.01 4.67 -14.25
C ILE A 155 -5.63 5.28 -13.95
N ILE A 156 -5.47 5.95 -12.80
CA ILE A 156 -4.18 6.55 -12.42
C ILE A 156 -3.08 5.48 -12.36
N VAL A 157 -3.31 4.36 -11.68
CA VAL A 157 -2.32 3.28 -11.60
C VAL A 157 -2.02 2.67 -12.97
N PHE A 158 -3.01 2.55 -13.85
CA PHE A 158 -2.77 2.13 -15.22
C PHE A 158 -1.83 3.10 -15.95
N LEU A 159 -2.10 4.41 -15.86
CA LEU A 159 -1.24 5.43 -16.45
C LEU A 159 0.19 5.40 -15.86
N LEU A 160 0.33 5.26 -14.55
CA LEU A 160 1.65 5.13 -13.90
C LEU A 160 2.46 3.94 -14.40
N LYS A 161 1.81 2.86 -14.85
CA LYS A 161 2.47 1.67 -15.40
C LYS A 161 2.92 1.83 -16.86
N VAL A 162 2.26 2.68 -17.62
CA VAL A 162 2.51 2.82 -19.09
C VAL A 162 3.25 4.09 -19.46
N ILE A 163 3.18 5.13 -18.63
CA ILE A 163 3.88 6.39 -18.86
C ILE A 163 5.37 6.23 -18.50
N PRO A 164 6.31 6.59 -19.40
CA PRO A 164 7.73 6.61 -19.08
C PRO A 164 8.02 7.54 -17.90
N GLN A 165 8.99 7.14 -17.05
CA GLN A 165 9.34 7.90 -15.84
C GLN A 165 9.78 9.35 -16.16
N SER A 166 10.42 9.59 -17.31
CA SER A 166 10.80 10.93 -17.77
C SER A 166 9.60 11.84 -18.00
N VAL A 167 8.49 11.30 -18.50
CA VAL A 167 7.24 12.06 -18.67
C VAL A 167 6.55 12.29 -17.33
N PHE A 168 6.59 11.28 -16.44
CA PHE A 168 6.03 11.42 -15.09
C PHE A 168 6.71 12.55 -14.32
N SER A 169 8.03 12.70 -14.38
CA SER A 169 8.76 13.75 -13.67
C SER A 169 8.29 15.17 -14.05
N LEU A 170 7.83 15.37 -15.29
CA LEU A 170 7.32 16.67 -15.76
C LEU A 170 5.95 17.03 -15.15
N ILE A 171 5.14 16.02 -14.80
CA ILE A 171 3.79 16.22 -14.27
C ILE A 171 3.67 15.95 -12.77
N SER A 172 4.70 15.40 -12.16
CA SER A 172 4.69 14.99 -10.74
C SER A 172 4.48 16.16 -9.79
N GLY A 173 5.08 17.31 -10.07
CA GLY A 173 4.88 18.54 -9.30
C GLY A 173 3.42 19.02 -9.27
N LEU A 174 2.65 18.78 -10.34
CA LEU A 174 1.22 19.10 -10.41
C LEU A 174 0.35 18.10 -9.65
N LEU A 175 0.74 16.82 -9.62
CA LEU A 175 -0.04 15.74 -9.00
C LEU A 175 0.21 15.59 -7.51
N ALA A 176 1.41 15.91 -7.05
CA ALA A 176 1.82 15.80 -5.66
C ALA A 176 2.93 16.83 -5.34
N PRO A 177 2.57 18.12 -5.17
CA PRO A 177 3.53 19.18 -4.87
C PRO A 177 4.37 18.85 -3.62
N GLY A 178 5.66 19.14 -3.67
CA GLY A 178 6.60 18.90 -2.57
C GLY A 178 7.05 17.45 -2.37
N ARG A 179 6.38 16.48 -3.01
CA ARG A 179 6.68 15.05 -2.81
C ARG A 179 7.83 14.56 -3.69
N TYR A 180 8.05 15.20 -4.82
CA TYR A 180 9.05 14.83 -5.81
C TYR A 180 10.10 15.90 -6.03
N ASP A 181 10.08 16.96 -5.20
CA ASP A 181 11.07 18.03 -5.24
C ASP A 181 12.41 17.53 -4.68
N GLU A 182 13.50 18.14 -5.11
CA GLU A 182 14.83 17.88 -4.54
C GLU A 182 14.86 18.30 -3.06
N VAL A 183 15.67 17.62 -2.25
CA VAL A 183 15.75 17.77 -0.78
C VAL A 183 17.08 18.37 -0.38
#